data_97f014e018876d49bed8531f584ed5b9
#
_entry.id   97f014e018876d49bed8531f584ed5b9
#
_cell.length_a   1.000
_cell.length_b   1.000
_cell.length_c   1.000
_cell.angle_alpha   90.00
_cell.angle_beta   90.00
_cell.angle_gamma   90.00
#
_symmetry.space_group_name_H-M   'P 1'
#
loop_
_entity.id
_entity.type
_entity.pdbx_description
1 polymer ?
#
loop_
_entity_poly.entity_id
_entity_poly.type
_entity_poly.pdbx_seq_one_letter_code
_entity_poly.pdbx_strand_id
1 'polypeptide(L)'
;MKTVSFEDVKASEEIKTYIRQADASLLALGYTEHSFAHAMRCADLASRWLLLLGYSEHEADLARIAAYMHDIGNVINRVDHAQSGAILAARILDKMGMPPEDLAAVVTAIGHHDEATAFPVNSLAAVLILADKTDVRRSRVRSSDTLPFDIHDRVNYAVEKAATTLDLEKRTLTLHLDIDTATCTVLDYFEIFIDRMLLCRRAAEFFDLHFKLKINGSALS
;
A
#
# COMPACT_ATOMS: atom_id res chain seq x y z
N MET A 1 -8.86 27.91 8.88
CA MET A 1 -8.42 27.50 7.53
C MET A 1 -9.18 26.23 7.17
N LYS A 2 -9.61 26.08 5.93
CA LYS A 2 -10.23 24.81 5.50
C LYS A 2 -9.12 23.77 5.40
N THR A 3 -9.20 22.69 6.17
CA THR A 3 -8.25 21.57 6.09
C THR A 3 -8.49 20.84 4.76
N VAL A 4 -7.42 20.45 4.07
CA VAL A 4 -7.51 19.62 2.86
C VAL A 4 -8.00 18.25 3.25
N SER A 5 -9.14 17.84 2.72
CA SER A 5 -9.74 16.52 3.00
C SER A 5 -9.40 15.49 1.93
N PHE A 6 -9.59 14.22 2.25
CA PHE A 6 -9.47 13.14 1.26
C PHE A 6 -10.40 13.35 0.05
N GLU A 7 -11.60 13.86 0.25
CA GLU A 7 -12.53 14.11 -0.87
C GLU A 7 -12.03 15.24 -1.79
N ASP A 8 -11.35 16.27 -1.24
CA ASP A 8 -10.69 17.30 -2.07
C ASP A 8 -9.54 16.67 -2.91
N VAL A 9 -8.73 15.79 -2.31
CA VAL A 9 -7.63 15.08 -2.97
C VAL A 9 -8.16 14.14 -4.06
N LYS A 10 -9.17 13.35 -3.75
CA LYS A 10 -9.82 12.42 -4.68
C LYS A 10 -10.52 13.13 -5.85
N ALA A 11 -11.03 14.34 -5.63
CA ALA A 11 -11.65 15.15 -6.68
C ALA A 11 -10.62 15.78 -7.63
N SER A 12 -9.35 15.91 -7.22
CA SER A 12 -8.29 16.58 -7.98
C SER A 12 -7.95 15.86 -9.29
N GLU A 13 -8.16 16.53 -10.42
CA GLU A 13 -7.80 16.00 -11.74
C GLU A 13 -6.26 15.92 -11.93
N GLU A 14 -5.49 16.78 -11.26
CA GLU A 14 -4.03 16.70 -11.27
C GLU A 14 -3.56 15.37 -10.65
N ILE A 15 -4.07 15.01 -9.47
CA ILE A 15 -3.73 13.76 -8.78
C ILE A 15 -4.19 12.55 -9.58
N LYS A 16 -5.43 12.54 -10.08
CA LYS A 16 -5.94 11.47 -10.93
C LYS A 16 -5.10 11.26 -12.18
N THR A 17 -4.61 12.32 -12.77
CA THR A 17 -3.74 12.25 -13.94
C THR A 17 -2.41 11.60 -13.59
N TYR A 18 -1.78 11.95 -12.47
CA TYR A 18 -0.55 11.30 -12.04
C TYR A 18 -0.74 9.83 -11.72
N ILE A 19 -1.82 9.44 -11.04
CA ILE A 19 -2.12 8.02 -10.80
C ILE A 19 -2.26 7.25 -12.12
N ARG A 20 -3.01 7.78 -13.10
CA ARG A 20 -3.17 7.13 -14.42
C ARG A 20 -1.83 6.99 -15.16
N GLN A 21 -1.00 8.02 -15.15
CA GLN A 21 0.29 8.00 -15.85
C GLN A 21 1.31 7.11 -15.12
N ALA A 22 1.32 7.10 -13.79
CA ALA A 22 2.13 6.17 -13.00
C ALA A 22 1.78 4.72 -13.32
N ASP A 23 0.48 4.37 -13.33
CA ASP A 23 0.00 3.04 -13.68
C ASP A 23 0.34 2.65 -15.13
N ALA A 24 0.24 3.59 -16.08
CA ALA A 24 0.64 3.38 -17.47
C ALA A 24 2.16 3.14 -17.62
N SER A 25 2.98 3.87 -16.85
CA SER A 25 4.43 3.67 -16.81
C SER A 25 4.80 2.28 -16.28
N LEU A 26 4.15 1.85 -15.20
CA LEU A 26 4.35 0.52 -14.62
C LEU A 26 3.88 -0.60 -15.56
N LEU A 27 2.77 -0.39 -16.28
CA LEU A 27 2.32 -1.33 -17.33
C LEU A 27 3.37 -1.49 -18.41
N ALA A 28 3.96 -0.39 -18.90
CA ALA A 28 4.99 -0.43 -19.93
C ALA A 28 6.28 -1.14 -19.48
N LEU A 29 6.53 -1.17 -18.16
CA LEU A 29 7.66 -1.87 -17.54
C LEU A 29 7.33 -3.32 -17.13
N GLY A 30 6.10 -3.79 -17.35
CA GLY A 30 5.68 -5.16 -17.00
C GLY A 30 5.30 -5.38 -15.54
N TYR A 31 5.10 -4.31 -14.75
CA TYR A 31 4.66 -4.45 -13.36
C TYR A 31 3.15 -4.70 -13.23
N THR A 32 2.76 -5.29 -12.10
CA THR A 32 1.37 -5.48 -11.71
C THR A 32 0.60 -4.15 -11.62
N GLU A 33 -0.73 -4.25 -11.50
CA GLU A 33 -1.64 -3.10 -11.45
C GLU A 33 -1.40 -2.22 -10.21
N HIS A 34 -1.24 -0.90 -10.44
CA HIS A 34 -1.11 0.16 -9.44
C HIS A 34 -2.11 1.29 -9.75
N SER A 35 -3.30 0.90 -10.17
CA SER A 35 -4.38 1.81 -10.59
C SER A 35 -5.15 2.39 -9.40
N PHE A 36 -6.23 3.10 -9.72
CA PHE A 36 -7.19 3.59 -8.72
C PHE A 36 -7.75 2.48 -7.82
N ALA A 37 -7.89 1.25 -8.30
CA ALA A 37 -8.41 0.16 -7.50
C ALA A 37 -7.46 -0.19 -6.34
N HIS A 38 -6.15 -0.25 -6.61
CA HIS A 38 -5.12 -0.42 -5.58
C HIS A 38 -5.07 0.79 -4.65
N ALA A 39 -4.94 2.01 -5.20
CA ALA A 39 -4.85 3.25 -4.42
C ALA A 39 -6.05 3.43 -3.46
N MET A 40 -7.27 3.21 -3.94
CA MET A 40 -8.47 3.28 -3.11
C MET A 40 -8.52 2.22 -2.02
N ARG A 41 -8.14 0.97 -2.37
CA ARG A 41 -8.10 -0.12 -1.38
C ARG A 41 -7.12 0.20 -0.26
N CYS A 42 -5.92 0.66 -0.59
CA CYS A 42 -4.92 1.07 0.41
C CYS A 42 -5.45 2.23 1.27
N ALA A 43 -6.08 3.25 0.64
CA ALA A 43 -6.67 4.39 1.33
C ALA A 43 -7.76 3.96 2.33
N ASP A 44 -8.69 3.10 1.91
CA ASP A 44 -9.79 2.64 2.76
C ASP A 44 -9.29 1.74 3.90
N LEU A 45 -8.31 0.87 3.64
CA LEU A 45 -7.72 0.02 4.70
C LEU A 45 -6.93 0.85 5.72
N ALA A 46 -6.09 1.79 5.27
CA ALA A 46 -5.29 2.64 6.14
C ALA A 46 -6.18 3.45 7.09
N SER A 47 -7.17 4.15 6.55
CA SER A 47 -8.14 4.93 7.33
C SER A 47 -8.89 4.05 8.34
N ARG A 48 -9.46 2.94 7.86
CA ARG A 48 -10.23 2.01 8.71
C ARG A 48 -9.40 1.46 9.87
N TRP A 49 -8.16 1.07 9.63
CA TRP A 49 -7.33 0.50 10.69
C TRP A 49 -6.91 1.54 11.72
N LEU A 50 -6.58 2.76 11.32
CA LEU A 50 -6.30 3.82 12.29
C LEU A 50 -7.50 4.11 13.18
N LEU A 51 -8.71 4.21 12.61
CA LEU A 51 -9.93 4.40 13.40
C LEU A 51 -10.17 3.25 14.39
N LEU A 52 -10.00 2.00 13.95
CA LEU A 52 -10.13 0.84 14.83
C LEU A 52 -9.07 0.82 15.94
N LEU A 53 -7.88 1.35 15.68
CA LEU A 53 -6.79 1.49 16.66
C LEU A 53 -6.95 2.70 17.60
N GLY A 54 -8.03 3.49 17.44
CA GLY A 54 -8.37 4.60 18.32
C GLY A 54 -7.73 5.94 17.93
N TYR A 55 -7.16 6.06 16.73
CA TYR A 55 -6.68 7.33 16.20
C TYR A 55 -7.85 8.22 15.78
N SER A 56 -7.62 9.52 15.68
CA SER A 56 -8.63 10.50 15.31
C SER A 56 -9.08 10.37 13.84
N GLU A 57 -10.28 10.88 13.53
CA GLU A 57 -10.76 10.97 12.15
C GLU A 57 -9.81 11.80 11.27
N HIS A 58 -9.16 12.82 11.84
CA HIS A 58 -8.18 13.64 11.13
C HIS A 58 -6.95 12.83 10.72
N GLU A 59 -6.35 12.06 11.62
CA GLU A 59 -5.22 11.18 11.32
C GLU A 59 -5.60 10.09 10.33
N ALA A 60 -6.80 9.54 10.45
CA ALA A 60 -7.34 8.55 9.51
C ALA A 60 -7.54 9.15 8.10
N ASP A 61 -7.96 10.41 8.00
CA ASP A 61 -8.10 11.11 6.71
C ASP A 61 -6.72 11.40 6.08
N LEU A 62 -5.73 11.83 6.88
CA LEU A 62 -4.34 12.01 6.43
C LEU A 62 -3.72 10.69 5.94
N ALA A 63 -3.95 9.58 6.64
CA ALA A 63 -3.49 8.27 6.21
C ALA A 63 -4.15 7.84 4.90
N ARG A 64 -5.43 8.17 4.73
CA ARG A 64 -6.18 7.92 3.49
C ARG A 64 -5.60 8.70 2.31
N ILE A 65 -5.25 9.99 2.54
CA ILE A 65 -4.56 10.83 1.55
C ILE A 65 -3.20 10.25 1.18
N ALA A 66 -2.37 9.92 2.17
CA ALA A 66 -1.05 9.33 1.94
C ALA A 66 -1.14 8.03 1.12
N ALA A 67 -2.05 7.13 1.51
CA ALA A 67 -2.24 5.86 0.84
C ALA A 67 -2.81 6.00 -0.59
N TYR A 68 -3.66 6.99 -0.85
CA TYR A 68 -4.17 7.25 -2.20
C TYR A 68 -3.09 7.78 -3.15
N MET A 69 -2.12 8.51 -2.62
CA MET A 69 -1.07 9.18 -3.40
C MET A 69 0.28 8.47 -3.40
N HIS A 70 0.46 7.36 -2.64
CA HIS A 70 1.78 6.78 -2.38
C HIS A 70 2.58 6.43 -3.63
N ASP A 71 1.92 5.97 -4.67
CA ASP A 71 2.53 5.47 -5.90
C ASP A 71 2.67 6.51 -7.03
N ILE A 72 2.26 7.77 -6.83
CA ILE A 72 2.31 8.79 -7.90
C ILE A 72 3.72 9.06 -8.42
N GLY A 73 4.76 8.75 -7.65
CA GLY A 73 6.16 8.89 -8.05
C GLY A 73 6.57 7.97 -9.20
N ASN A 74 5.84 6.88 -9.43
CA ASN A 74 6.05 6.00 -10.57
C ASN A 74 5.83 6.70 -11.94
N VAL A 75 5.23 7.89 -11.96
CA VAL A 75 5.17 8.72 -13.17
C VAL A 75 6.54 9.23 -13.58
N ILE A 76 7.47 9.35 -12.64
CA ILE A 76 8.87 9.77 -12.89
C ILE A 76 9.74 8.54 -13.16
N ASN A 77 9.80 7.61 -12.22
CA ASN A 77 10.54 6.36 -12.33
C ASN A 77 10.08 5.38 -11.25
N ARG A 78 10.23 4.07 -11.50
CA ARG A 78 10.04 3.02 -10.49
C ARG A 78 11.09 3.10 -9.38
N VAL A 79 12.33 3.36 -9.74
CA VAL A 79 13.42 3.58 -8.77
C VAL A 79 13.16 4.88 -8.02
N ASP A 80 13.26 4.83 -6.70
CA ASP A 80 13.00 5.96 -5.79
C ASP A 80 11.61 6.60 -5.94
N HIS A 81 10.60 5.79 -6.35
CA HIS A 81 9.22 6.30 -6.53
C HIS A 81 8.59 6.80 -5.23
N ALA A 82 8.97 6.25 -4.08
CA ALA A 82 8.51 6.73 -2.78
C ALA A 82 8.99 8.16 -2.51
N GLN A 83 10.26 8.44 -2.76
CA GLN A 83 10.88 9.75 -2.54
C GLN A 83 10.38 10.78 -3.56
N SER A 84 10.35 10.42 -4.84
CA SER A 84 9.79 11.30 -5.88
C SER A 84 8.29 11.52 -5.70
N GLY A 85 7.55 10.50 -5.26
CA GLY A 85 6.14 10.58 -4.91
C GLY A 85 5.87 11.52 -3.73
N ALA A 86 6.69 11.45 -2.69
CA ALA A 86 6.61 12.36 -1.54
C ALA A 86 6.81 13.83 -1.96
N ILE A 87 7.79 14.11 -2.83
CA ILE A 87 8.05 15.47 -3.35
C ILE A 87 6.87 15.96 -4.23
N LEU A 88 6.32 15.10 -5.10
CA LEU A 88 5.16 15.44 -5.90
C LEU A 88 3.94 15.70 -5.02
N ALA A 89 3.70 14.86 -4.02
CA ALA A 89 2.60 15.02 -3.07
C ALA A 89 2.75 16.33 -2.28
N ALA A 90 3.96 16.65 -1.79
CA ALA A 90 4.24 17.91 -1.10
C ALA A 90 3.85 19.12 -1.95
N ARG A 91 4.27 19.16 -3.20
CA ARG A 91 3.97 20.26 -4.13
C ARG A 91 2.45 20.43 -4.34
N ILE A 92 1.75 19.32 -4.53
CA ILE A 92 0.30 19.35 -4.83
C ILE A 92 -0.49 19.75 -3.59
N LEU A 93 -0.23 19.14 -2.45
CA LEU A 93 -0.95 19.35 -1.21
C LEU A 93 -0.69 20.75 -0.62
N ASP A 94 0.54 21.27 -0.74
CA ASP A 94 0.87 22.66 -0.39
C ASP A 94 0.06 23.66 -1.22
N LYS A 95 0.00 23.46 -2.55
CA LYS A 95 -0.83 24.26 -3.46
C LYS A 95 -2.33 24.19 -3.12
N MET A 96 -2.79 23.05 -2.57
CA MET A 96 -4.17 22.91 -2.08
C MET A 96 -4.40 23.58 -0.73
N GLY A 97 -3.34 24.03 -0.04
CA GLY A 97 -3.40 24.73 1.24
C GLY A 97 -3.38 23.79 2.45
N MET A 98 -2.80 22.59 2.33
CA MET A 98 -2.63 21.69 3.48
C MET A 98 -1.72 22.33 4.53
N PRO A 99 -2.08 22.28 5.84
CA PRO A 99 -1.21 22.78 6.90
C PRO A 99 0.15 22.07 6.89
N PRO A 100 1.25 22.79 7.20
CA PRO A 100 2.61 22.22 7.15
C PRO A 100 2.81 20.96 8.00
N GLU A 101 2.16 20.86 9.15
CA GLU A 101 2.23 19.69 10.04
C GLU A 101 1.58 18.46 9.39
N ASP A 102 0.39 18.62 8.82
CA ASP A 102 -0.33 17.57 8.09
C ASP A 102 0.45 17.15 6.84
N LEU A 103 0.96 18.14 6.11
CA LEU A 103 1.78 17.94 4.93
C LEU A 103 3.02 17.10 5.25
N ALA A 104 3.75 17.47 6.31
CA ALA A 104 4.93 16.73 6.75
C ALA A 104 4.60 15.27 7.11
N ALA A 105 3.47 15.03 7.80
CA ALA A 105 3.05 13.68 8.17
C ALA A 105 2.74 12.82 6.93
N VAL A 106 2.00 13.39 5.95
CA VAL A 106 1.63 12.70 4.71
C VAL A 106 2.86 12.38 3.84
N VAL A 107 3.75 13.35 3.61
CA VAL A 107 4.94 13.14 2.77
C VAL A 107 5.93 12.18 3.41
N THR A 108 6.04 12.20 4.75
CA THR A 108 6.84 11.23 5.49
C THR A 108 6.30 9.81 5.26
N ALA A 109 4.98 9.62 5.35
CA ALA A 109 4.38 8.31 5.11
C ALA A 109 4.65 7.81 3.68
N ILE A 110 4.45 8.68 2.68
CA ILE A 110 4.73 8.35 1.27
C ILE A 110 6.21 8.01 1.08
N GLY A 111 7.14 8.82 1.63
CA GLY A 111 8.58 8.61 1.48
C GLY A 111 9.12 7.32 2.11
N HIS A 112 8.38 6.74 3.06
CA HIS A 112 8.80 5.57 3.83
C HIS A 112 8.00 4.30 3.54
N HIS A 113 7.31 4.19 2.38
CA HIS A 113 6.47 3.01 2.10
C HIS A 113 7.15 1.93 1.24
N ASP A 114 8.14 2.28 0.40
CA ASP A 114 8.78 1.33 -0.52
C ASP A 114 9.71 0.34 0.20
N GLU A 115 9.60 -0.94 -0.14
CA GLU A 115 10.28 -2.06 0.56
C GLU A 115 11.79 -1.86 0.73
N ALA A 116 12.45 -1.25 -0.26
CA ALA A 116 13.91 -1.03 -0.23
C ALA A 116 14.35 -0.04 0.87
N THR A 117 13.49 0.92 1.24
CA THR A 117 13.83 2.02 2.15
C THR A 117 12.79 2.24 3.25
N ALA A 118 11.75 1.41 3.30
CA ALA A 118 10.63 1.59 4.21
C ALA A 118 11.00 1.43 5.68
N PHE A 119 10.44 2.34 6.49
CA PHE A 119 10.45 2.24 7.93
C PHE A 119 9.19 2.87 8.53
N PRO A 120 8.52 2.23 9.51
CA PRO A 120 7.31 2.77 10.14
C PRO A 120 7.65 3.90 11.13
N VAL A 121 8.03 5.07 10.62
CA VAL A 121 8.51 6.22 11.40
C VAL A 121 7.40 6.99 12.13
N ASN A 122 6.14 6.85 11.68
CA ASN A 122 4.95 7.40 12.30
C ASN A 122 3.73 6.50 12.02
N SER A 123 2.58 6.80 12.61
CA SER A 123 1.34 6.01 12.46
C SER A 123 0.86 5.94 11.01
N LEU A 124 1.01 7.04 10.25
CA LEU A 124 0.61 7.09 8.84
C LEU A 124 1.49 6.19 7.98
N ALA A 125 2.82 6.22 8.20
CA ALA A 125 3.76 5.35 7.49
C ALA A 125 3.51 3.88 7.83
N ALA A 126 3.32 3.56 9.11
CA ALA A 126 3.07 2.20 9.57
C ALA A 126 1.79 1.63 8.96
N VAL A 127 0.68 2.38 8.99
CA VAL A 127 -0.58 1.89 8.43
C VAL A 127 -0.57 1.84 6.90
N LEU A 128 0.12 2.77 6.22
CA LEU A 128 0.30 2.73 4.77
C LEU A 128 1.08 1.49 4.34
N ILE A 129 2.20 1.19 5.00
CA ILE A 129 2.97 -0.04 4.77
C ILE A 129 2.06 -1.27 4.88
N LEU A 130 1.29 -1.38 5.96
CA LEU A 130 0.37 -2.50 6.15
C LEU A 130 -0.68 -2.58 5.03
N ALA A 131 -1.30 -1.46 4.67
CA ALA A 131 -2.35 -1.42 3.66
C ALA A 131 -1.85 -1.79 2.26
N ASP A 132 -0.70 -1.27 1.86
CA ASP A 132 -0.07 -1.53 0.57
C ASP A 132 0.47 -2.98 0.49
N LYS A 133 1.28 -3.38 1.49
CA LYS A 133 2.01 -4.65 1.42
C LYS A 133 1.11 -5.88 1.64
N THR A 134 -0.10 -5.70 2.16
CA THR A 134 -1.10 -6.79 2.26
C THR A 134 -2.03 -6.89 1.04
N ASP A 135 -1.92 -5.98 0.07
CA ASP A 135 -2.70 -6.04 -1.16
C ASP A 135 -2.09 -7.00 -2.20
N VAL A 136 -2.18 -8.28 -1.92
CA VAL A 136 -1.74 -9.37 -2.80
C VAL A 136 -2.99 -9.99 -3.44
N ARG A 137 -3.28 -9.63 -4.70
CA ARG A 137 -4.51 -10.09 -5.38
C ARG A 137 -4.21 -10.55 -6.81
N ARG A 138 -4.83 -11.66 -7.22
CA ARG A 138 -4.83 -12.15 -8.61
C ARG A 138 -5.21 -11.05 -9.61
N SER A 139 -6.20 -10.20 -9.26
CA SER A 139 -6.68 -9.13 -10.13
C SER A 139 -5.68 -8.01 -10.40
N ARG A 140 -4.54 -7.98 -9.70
CA ARG A 140 -3.42 -7.06 -9.99
C ARG A 140 -2.54 -7.54 -11.14
N VAL A 141 -2.62 -8.82 -11.49
CA VAL A 141 -1.87 -9.37 -12.62
C VAL A 141 -2.51 -8.91 -13.91
N ARG A 142 -1.70 -8.32 -14.78
CA ARG A 142 -2.13 -7.87 -16.10
C ARG A 142 -1.93 -9.00 -17.09
N SER A 143 -3.02 -9.64 -17.49
CA SER A 143 -2.96 -10.62 -18.58
C SER A 143 -2.68 -9.89 -19.89
N SER A 144 -1.49 -10.05 -20.48
CA SER A 144 -1.26 -9.74 -21.89
C SER A 144 -0.53 -10.91 -22.51
N ASP A 145 -0.98 -11.32 -23.70
CA ASP A 145 -0.34 -12.38 -24.52
C ASP A 145 1.10 -11.99 -24.95
N THR A 146 1.53 -10.77 -24.63
CA THR A 146 2.79 -10.20 -25.11
C THR A 146 3.83 -9.95 -24.02
N LEU A 147 3.48 -10.00 -22.73
CA LEU A 147 4.43 -9.83 -21.63
C LEU A 147 4.81 -11.20 -21.04
N PRO A 148 6.11 -11.47 -20.79
CA PRO A 148 6.50 -12.70 -20.13
C PRO A 148 5.90 -12.73 -18.72
N PHE A 149 5.24 -13.83 -18.41
CA PHE A 149 4.68 -14.12 -17.09
C PHE A 149 5.84 -14.46 -16.14
N ASP A 150 6.33 -13.47 -15.42
CA ASP A 150 7.46 -13.66 -14.51
C ASP A 150 7.03 -14.29 -13.17
N ILE A 151 7.98 -14.51 -12.27
CA ILE A 151 7.70 -15.12 -10.96
C ILE A 151 6.76 -14.25 -10.12
N HIS A 152 6.84 -12.91 -10.19
CA HIS A 152 5.97 -12.00 -9.46
C HIS A 152 4.53 -12.11 -9.95
N ASP A 153 4.34 -12.15 -11.28
CA ASP A 153 3.03 -12.33 -11.89
C ASP A 153 2.44 -13.70 -11.52
N ARG A 154 3.26 -14.76 -11.60
CA ARG A 154 2.82 -16.12 -11.26
C ARG A 154 2.38 -16.21 -9.81
N VAL A 155 3.15 -15.63 -8.88
CA VAL A 155 2.82 -15.65 -7.45
C VAL A 155 1.55 -14.85 -7.17
N ASN A 156 1.43 -13.63 -7.70
CA ASN A 156 0.20 -12.85 -7.54
C ASN A 156 -1.01 -13.53 -8.19
N TYR A 157 -0.83 -14.15 -9.36
CA TYR A 157 -1.91 -14.87 -10.05
C TYR A 157 -2.39 -16.09 -9.27
N ALA A 158 -1.49 -16.78 -8.58
CA ALA A 158 -1.83 -17.92 -7.74
C ALA A 158 -2.65 -17.55 -6.50
N VAL A 159 -2.62 -16.27 -6.06
CA VAL A 159 -3.42 -15.83 -4.91
C VAL A 159 -4.88 -15.67 -5.31
N GLU A 160 -5.70 -16.68 -5.01
CA GLU A 160 -7.13 -16.67 -5.30
C GLU A 160 -7.90 -15.73 -4.37
N LYS A 161 -7.45 -15.65 -3.10
CA LYS A 161 -8.07 -14.80 -2.10
C LYS A 161 -7.02 -14.21 -1.17
N ALA A 162 -7.14 -12.91 -0.92
CA ALA A 162 -6.36 -12.20 0.07
C ALA A 162 -7.30 -11.37 0.96
N ALA A 163 -7.22 -11.57 2.26
CA ALA A 163 -8.01 -10.83 3.24
C ALA A 163 -7.19 -10.55 4.49
N THR A 164 -7.48 -9.44 5.15
CA THR A 164 -6.85 -9.05 6.41
C THR A 164 -7.88 -9.01 7.54
N THR A 165 -7.47 -9.44 8.72
CA THR A 165 -8.30 -9.37 9.94
C THR A 165 -7.50 -8.67 11.04
N LEU A 166 -8.04 -7.58 11.58
CA LEU A 166 -7.54 -6.92 12.78
C LEU A 166 -8.35 -7.41 13.98
N ASP A 167 -7.69 -8.05 14.94
CA ASP A 167 -8.26 -8.53 16.21
C ASP A 167 -7.60 -7.76 17.36
N LEU A 168 -8.30 -6.78 17.91
CA LEU A 168 -7.80 -5.91 18.96
C LEU A 168 -7.66 -6.62 20.31
N GLU A 169 -8.51 -7.61 20.60
CA GLU A 169 -8.45 -8.38 21.86
C GLU A 169 -7.17 -9.24 21.88
N LYS A 170 -6.85 -9.89 20.76
CA LYS A 170 -5.62 -10.68 20.60
C LYS A 170 -4.42 -9.88 20.17
N ARG A 171 -4.58 -8.58 19.93
CA ARG A 171 -3.55 -7.69 19.40
C ARG A 171 -2.85 -8.28 18.17
N THR A 172 -3.65 -8.73 17.19
CA THR A 172 -3.12 -9.34 15.98
C THR A 172 -3.68 -8.71 14.72
N LEU A 173 -2.82 -8.50 13.73
CA LEU A 173 -3.21 -8.26 12.34
C LEU A 173 -2.85 -9.53 11.54
N THR A 174 -3.83 -10.21 11.00
CA THR A 174 -3.63 -11.46 10.24
C THR A 174 -3.88 -11.23 8.76
N LEU A 175 -2.90 -11.57 7.92
CA LEU A 175 -3.08 -11.71 6.48
C LEU A 175 -3.44 -13.17 6.17
N HIS A 176 -4.60 -13.35 5.54
CA HIS A 176 -5.11 -14.65 5.09
C HIS A 176 -4.97 -14.73 3.58
N LEU A 177 -4.28 -15.75 3.10
CA LEU A 177 -4.09 -16.03 1.68
C LEU A 177 -4.58 -17.43 1.34
N ASP A 178 -5.39 -17.54 0.29
CA ASP A 178 -5.69 -18.79 -0.37
C ASP A 178 -4.87 -18.82 -1.66
N ILE A 179 -3.89 -19.72 -1.74
CA ILE A 179 -2.94 -19.85 -2.86
C ILE A 179 -3.20 -21.16 -3.60
N ASP A 180 -3.38 -21.08 -4.90
CA ASP A 180 -3.40 -22.23 -5.80
C ASP A 180 -1.99 -22.83 -5.90
N THR A 181 -1.76 -23.92 -5.16
CA THR A 181 -0.46 -24.60 -5.09
C THR A 181 -0.08 -25.38 -6.35
N ALA A 182 -1.00 -25.55 -7.31
CA ALA A 182 -0.68 -26.07 -8.62
C ALA A 182 0.01 -25.05 -9.53
N THR A 183 -0.31 -23.75 -9.31
CA THR A 183 0.29 -22.63 -10.05
C THR A 183 1.57 -22.10 -9.41
N CYS A 184 1.62 -22.05 -8.07
CA CYS A 184 2.71 -21.46 -7.31
C CYS A 184 2.86 -22.18 -5.97
N THR A 185 4.07 -22.59 -5.61
CA THR A 185 4.31 -23.17 -4.29
C THR A 185 4.32 -22.09 -3.21
N VAL A 186 4.10 -22.49 -1.95
CA VAL A 186 4.25 -21.57 -0.80
C VAL A 186 5.69 -21.05 -0.71
N LEU A 187 6.67 -21.84 -1.14
CA LEU A 187 8.08 -21.42 -1.17
C LEU A 187 8.32 -20.30 -2.18
N ASP A 188 7.72 -20.40 -3.38
CA ASP A 188 7.79 -19.32 -4.40
C ASP A 188 7.20 -18.01 -3.86
N TYR A 189 6.09 -18.10 -3.06
CA TYR A 189 5.51 -16.94 -2.39
C TYR A 189 6.52 -16.27 -1.44
N PHE A 190 7.22 -17.04 -0.63
CA PHE A 190 8.22 -16.50 0.30
C PHE A 190 9.46 -15.96 -0.42
N GLU A 191 9.91 -16.59 -1.50
CA GLU A 191 11.01 -16.08 -2.32
C GLU A 191 10.78 -14.63 -2.76
N ILE A 192 9.53 -14.30 -3.13
CA ILE A 192 9.18 -12.97 -3.62
C ILE A 192 8.79 -12.01 -2.48
N PHE A 193 8.09 -12.48 -1.46
CA PHE A 193 7.39 -11.62 -0.51
C PHE A 193 7.89 -11.71 0.94
N ILE A 194 9.01 -12.41 1.21
CA ILE A 194 9.50 -12.51 2.59
C ILE A 194 9.85 -11.13 3.19
N ASP A 195 10.54 -10.28 2.45
CA ASP A 195 10.93 -8.94 2.92
C ASP A 195 9.69 -8.06 3.15
N ARG A 196 8.68 -8.18 2.28
CA ARG A 196 7.38 -7.53 2.44
C ARG A 196 6.66 -7.97 3.72
N MET A 197 6.67 -9.27 4.03
CA MET A 197 6.08 -9.81 5.26
C MET A 197 6.85 -9.36 6.51
N LEU A 198 8.17 -9.31 6.44
CA LEU A 198 9.02 -8.77 7.52
C LEU A 198 8.75 -7.28 7.76
N LEU A 199 8.52 -6.51 6.70
CA LEU A 199 8.15 -5.11 6.80
C LEU A 199 6.75 -4.94 7.42
N CYS A 200 5.77 -5.76 7.01
CA CYS A 200 4.45 -5.78 7.64
C CYS A 200 4.53 -6.08 9.15
N ARG A 201 5.42 -7.00 9.55
CA ARG A 201 5.65 -7.30 10.97
C ARG A 201 6.13 -6.07 11.73
N ARG A 202 7.17 -5.36 11.22
CA ARG A 202 7.68 -4.12 11.84
C ARG A 202 6.61 -3.03 11.91
N ALA A 203 5.80 -2.90 10.87
CA ALA A 203 4.72 -1.92 10.84
C ALA A 203 3.58 -2.26 11.81
N ALA A 204 3.27 -3.55 12.02
CA ALA A 204 2.31 -3.98 13.03
C ALA A 204 2.84 -3.74 14.45
N GLU A 205 4.13 -4.02 14.69
CA GLU A 205 4.80 -3.76 15.97
C GLU A 205 4.74 -2.28 16.39
N PHE A 206 4.70 -1.34 15.42
CA PHE A 206 4.50 0.09 15.70
C PHE A 206 3.19 0.36 16.47
N PHE A 207 2.17 -0.46 16.24
CA PHE A 207 0.87 -0.40 16.91
C PHE A 207 0.75 -1.39 18.08
N ASP A 208 1.86 -1.97 18.55
CA ASP A 208 1.87 -3.10 19.49
C ASP A 208 1.00 -4.27 19.04
N LEU A 209 0.93 -4.54 17.74
CA LEU A 209 0.24 -5.68 17.16
C LEU A 209 1.22 -6.76 16.72
N HIS A 210 0.78 -8.02 16.78
CA HIS A 210 1.49 -9.14 16.18
C HIS A 210 0.98 -9.36 14.75
N PHE A 211 1.86 -9.24 13.76
CA PHE A 211 1.53 -9.63 12.38
C PHE A 211 1.52 -11.14 12.26
N LYS A 212 0.44 -11.68 11.70
CA LYS A 212 0.29 -13.12 11.42
C LYS A 212 0.00 -13.36 9.96
N LEU A 213 0.57 -14.45 9.44
CA LEU A 213 0.33 -14.93 8.09
C LEU A 213 -0.33 -16.31 8.15
N LYS A 214 -1.45 -16.44 7.45
CA LYS A 214 -2.11 -17.73 7.21
C LYS A 214 -2.19 -17.99 5.72
N ILE A 215 -1.70 -19.14 5.29
CA ILE A 215 -1.78 -19.62 3.90
C ILE A 215 -2.55 -20.93 3.88
N ASN A 216 -3.60 -21.00 3.05
CA ASN A 216 -4.44 -22.19 2.88
C ASN A 216 -4.94 -22.74 4.24
N GLY A 217 -5.34 -21.85 5.14
CA GLY A 217 -5.82 -22.17 6.48
C GLY A 217 -4.74 -22.49 7.52
N SER A 218 -3.47 -22.72 7.11
CA SER A 218 -2.36 -23.00 8.01
C SER A 218 -1.71 -21.71 8.53
N ALA A 219 -1.54 -21.59 9.86
CA ALA A 219 -0.79 -20.49 10.45
C ALA A 219 0.72 -20.72 10.27
N LEU A 220 1.44 -19.70 9.77
CA LEU A 220 2.87 -19.73 9.49
C LEU A 220 3.67 -18.82 10.42
N SER A 221 2.99 -17.94 11.16
CA SER A 221 3.59 -17.03 12.16
C SER A 221 2.56 -16.69 13.25
#